data_66ead43d4ba8de6c0aaad22d3d8cec32
#
_entry.id   66ead43d4ba8de6c0aaad22d3d8cec32
#
_cell.length_a   1.000
_cell.length_b   1.000
_cell.length_c   1.000
_cell.angle_alpha   90.00
_cell.angle_beta   90.00
_cell.angle_gamma   90.00
#
_symmetry.space_group_name_H-M   'P 1'
#
loop_
_entity.id
_entity.type
_entity.pdbx_description
1 polymer ?
#
loop_
_entity_poly.entity_id
_entity_poly.type
_entity_poly.pdbx_seq_one_letter_code
_entity_poly.pdbx_strand_id
1 'polypeptide(L)'
;MKLTHLLLAGLIGLTGCSPKVTQKEARMIELQNPILPGYFADPSLVQYDGKFYMYVTADPWGTDFLSCWVSDDFQNWTFHTLNWPTKAACTTPLSETNKVWAPSVVQKGDTFYMYVSDGSEVWCGKAKHPLGPWENALGNQPMIPGDTTRYYHVIDAEAFVDDDGKSYLYWGSGWNWTNGHCFAAELNDDMSSFRTKPVEVTPTRYFEAPLMVKHNGKYYLTYSEGKTIDETYEVRYAVGDNPFGPFAEAGNSPILKVNDSLRVYGPGHHTLFSYGGEDYMLYHRHR
;
A
#
# COMPACT_ATOMS: atom_id res chain seq x y z
N MET A 1 33.11 -16.01 38.94
CA MET A 1 32.69 -16.04 40.38
C MET A 1 31.15 -16.11 40.35
N LYS A 2 30.59 -17.22 40.77
CA LYS A 2 29.14 -17.48 40.86
C LYS A 2 28.59 -16.80 42.10
N LEU A 3 27.39 -16.19 42.00
CA LEU A 3 26.56 -16.00 43.17
C LEU A 3 25.10 -16.36 42.82
N THR A 4 24.70 -17.47 43.33
CA THR A 4 23.34 -18.01 43.45
C THR A 4 22.65 -17.30 44.61
N HIS A 5 21.38 -16.91 44.46
CA HIS A 5 20.47 -16.77 45.58
C HIS A 5 19.10 -17.40 45.22
N LEU A 6 18.83 -18.44 45.93
CA LEU A 6 17.57 -19.17 46.03
C LEU A 6 16.66 -18.40 47.02
N LEU A 7 15.37 -18.27 46.69
CA LEU A 7 14.32 -18.13 47.71
C LEU A 7 13.04 -18.80 47.24
N LEU A 8 12.63 -19.69 48.11
CA LEU A 8 11.48 -20.62 48.02
C LEU A 8 10.23 -19.94 48.61
N ALA A 9 9.09 -20.35 48.09
CA ALA A 9 7.84 -20.65 48.76
C ALA A 9 6.59 -19.96 48.25
N GLY A 10 5.57 -20.78 47.96
CA GLY A 10 4.17 -20.45 48.12
C GLY A 10 3.25 -21.02 47.02
N LEU A 11 2.94 -22.34 47.09
CA LEU A 11 1.79 -22.93 46.37
C LEU A 11 0.48 -22.35 46.88
N ILE A 12 -0.35 -21.79 45.98
CA ILE A 12 -1.81 -21.90 46.08
C ILE A 12 -2.34 -22.19 44.70
N GLY A 13 -2.84 -23.40 44.50
CA GLY A 13 -3.48 -23.84 43.27
C GLY A 13 -4.86 -23.20 43.07
N LEU A 14 -5.04 -22.63 41.94
CA LEU A 14 -6.36 -22.40 41.34
C LEU A 14 -6.30 -22.94 39.93
N THR A 15 -6.97 -24.10 39.74
CA THR A 15 -7.19 -24.70 38.43
C THR A 15 -8.21 -23.86 37.65
N GLY A 16 -7.74 -22.85 36.98
CA GLY A 16 -8.50 -22.17 35.95
C GLY A 16 -8.12 -22.76 34.59
N CYS A 17 -9.02 -23.55 34.00
CA CYS A 17 -8.92 -23.95 32.59
C CYS A 17 -9.08 -22.73 31.71
N SER A 18 -7.99 -22.03 31.41
CA SER A 18 -7.96 -21.07 30.31
C SER A 18 -7.89 -21.86 29.00
N PRO A 19 -8.74 -21.58 28.01
CA PRO A 19 -8.59 -22.19 26.71
C PRO A 19 -7.21 -21.83 26.19
N LYS A 20 -6.38 -22.82 25.89
CA LYS A 20 -5.15 -22.63 25.12
C LYS A 20 -5.58 -22.10 23.75
N VAL A 21 -5.44 -20.79 23.55
CA VAL A 21 -5.38 -20.24 22.21
C VAL A 21 -4.12 -20.85 21.59
N THR A 22 -4.27 -21.84 20.76
CA THR A 22 -3.20 -22.35 19.92
C THR A 22 -2.80 -21.18 19.01
N GLN A 23 -1.72 -20.46 19.35
CA GLN A 23 -1.01 -19.67 18.37
C GLN A 23 -0.65 -20.63 17.23
N LYS A 24 -1.35 -20.48 16.08
CA LYS A 24 -0.95 -21.11 14.84
C LYS A 24 0.46 -20.57 14.58
N GLU A 25 1.47 -21.42 14.68
CA GLU A 25 2.85 -21.03 14.37
C GLU A 25 2.81 -20.36 13.00
N ALA A 26 3.22 -19.09 12.94
CA ALA A 26 3.32 -18.37 11.68
C ALA A 26 4.33 -19.11 10.81
N ARG A 27 3.85 -19.73 9.73
CA ARG A 27 4.73 -20.39 8.77
C ARG A 27 5.54 -19.31 8.05
N MET A 28 6.85 -19.54 7.93
CA MET A 28 7.68 -18.72 7.04
C MET A 28 7.10 -18.78 5.64
N ILE A 29 7.02 -17.61 4.99
CA ILE A 29 6.63 -17.54 3.57
C ILE A 29 7.78 -18.10 2.73
N GLU A 30 7.51 -19.11 1.92
CA GLU A 30 8.44 -19.53 0.89
C GLU A 30 8.30 -18.58 -0.31
N LEU A 31 9.35 -17.79 -0.56
CA LEU A 31 9.32 -16.77 -1.60
C LEU A 31 9.46 -17.40 -2.98
N GLN A 32 8.50 -17.09 -3.85
CA GLN A 32 8.58 -17.35 -5.29
C GLN A 32 8.58 -16.02 -6.05
N ASN A 33 9.44 -15.89 -7.05
CA ASN A 33 9.49 -14.73 -7.91
C ASN A 33 9.42 -15.15 -9.39
N PRO A 34 8.38 -14.76 -10.15
CA PRO A 34 7.24 -13.91 -9.73
C PRO A 34 6.20 -14.67 -8.90
N ILE A 35 5.49 -13.98 -8.01
CA ILE A 35 4.35 -14.53 -7.26
C ILE A 35 3.15 -14.73 -8.19
N LEU A 36 2.84 -13.73 -9.01
CA LEU A 36 1.81 -13.81 -10.05
C LEU A 36 2.51 -13.75 -11.41
N PRO A 37 2.39 -14.79 -12.24
CA PRO A 37 2.84 -14.73 -13.62
C PRO A 37 1.85 -13.94 -14.47
N GLY A 38 2.35 -13.02 -15.31
CA GLY A 38 1.51 -12.20 -16.20
C GLY A 38 1.81 -10.71 -16.07
N TYR A 39 0.86 -9.90 -16.50
CA TYR A 39 0.99 -8.44 -16.53
C TYR A 39 0.20 -7.84 -15.36
N PHE A 40 0.83 -7.83 -14.19
CA PHE A 40 0.28 -7.25 -12.97
C PHE A 40 1.24 -6.23 -12.38
N ALA A 41 0.70 -5.11 -11.88
CA ALA A 41 1.47 -4.02 -11.30
C ALA A 41 0.82 -3.50 -10.01
N ASP A 42 1.46 -2.55 -9.36
CA ASP A 42 0.95 -1.72 -8.27
C ASP A 42 0.30 -2.55 -7.13
N PRO A 43 1.04 -3.48 -6.51
CA PRO A 43 0.46 -4.37 -5.52
C PRO A 43 0.12 -3.63 -4.23
N SER A 44 -1.09 -3.86 -3.72
CA SER A 44 -1.51 -3.53 -2.36
C SER A 44 -1.93 -4.79 -1.63
N LEU A 45 -1.54 -4.95 -0.37
CA LEU A 45 -1.78 -6.17 0.40
C LEU A 45 -2.42 -5.87 1.75
N VAL A 46 -3.48 -6.61 2.09
CA VAL A 46 -4.00 -6.68 3.45
C VAL A 46 -4.05 -8.11 3.95
N GLN A 47 -3.85 -8.28 5.26
CA GLN A 47 -4.00 -9.56 5.94
C GLN A 47 -5.29 -9.53 6.76
N TYR A 48 -6.16 -10.51 6.56
CA TYR A 48 -7.43 -10.59 7.25
C TYR A 48 -7.86 -12.04 7.43
N ASP A 49 -8.29 -12.41 8.63
CA ASP A 49 -8.74 -13.75 8.99
C ASP A 49 -7.78 -14.87 8.55
N GLY A 50 -6.47 -14.63 8.76
CA GLY A 50 -5.40 -15.56 8.45
C GLY A 50 -5.12 -15.75 6.95
N LYS A 51 -5.63 -14.88 6.10
CA LYS A 51 -5.42 -14.88 4.64
C LYS A 51 -4.75 -13.59 4.18
N PHE A 52 -4.13 -13.68 3.02
CA PHE A 52 -3.58 -12.55 2.29
C PHE A 52 -4.53 -12.17 1.15
N TYR A 53 -4.81 -10.88 1.03
CA TYR A 53 -5.62 -10.29 -0.05
C TYR A 53 -4.75 -9.29 -0.79
N MET A 54 -4.38 -9.62 -2.00
CA MET A 54 -3.52 -8.81 -2.85
C MET A 54 -4.33 -8.20 -3.99
N TYR A 55 -4.34 -6.89 -4.06
CA TYR A 55 -4.99 -6.11 -5.12
C TYR A 55 -3.90 -5.64 -6.07
N VAL A 56 -4.15 -5.72 -7.35
CA VAL A 56 -3.17 -5.38 -8.38
C VAL A 56 -3.83 -4.71 -9.57
N THR A 57 -3.11 -3.82 -10.21
CA THR A 57 -3.42 -3.34 -11.55
C THR A 57 -3.22 -4.49 -12.54
N ALA A 58 -4.14 -4.67 -13.47
CA ALA A 58 -3.89 -5.48 -14.65
C ALA A 58 -3.31 -4.58 -15.75
N ASP A 59 -2.08 -4.86 -16.16
CA ASP A 59 -1.33 -4.08 -17.14
C ASP A 59 -1.60 -4.51 -18.59
N PRO A 60 -1.31 -3.63 -19.57
CA PRO A 60 -0.85 -2.25 -19.40
C PRO A 60 -1.97 -1.28 -19.05
N TRP A 61 -1.69 -0.40 -18.08
CA TRP A 61 -2.49 0.80 -17.76
C TRP A 61 -3.92 0.55 -17.28
N GLY A 62 -4.15 -0.57 -16.56
CA GLY A 62 -5.42 -0.89 -15.95
C GLY A 62 -6.43 -1.60 -16.86
N THR A 63 -7.58 -1.90 -16.29
CA THR A 63 -8.71 -2.58 -16.96
C THR A 63 -10.04 -1.98 -16.51
N ASP A 64 -11.15 -2.52 -17.03
CA ASP A 64 -12.50 -2.09 -16.65
C ASP A 64 -12.88 -2.49 -15.21
N PHE A 65 -12.09 -3.34 -14.56
CA PHE A 65 -12.28 -3.79 -13.17
C PHE A 65 -10.94 -4.08 -12.52
N LEU A 66 -10.88 -4.02 -11.20
CA LEU A 66 -9.70 -4.40 -10.45
C LEU A 66 -9.73 -5.87 -10.06
N SER A 67 -8.56 -6.52 -10.06
CA SER A 67 -8.41 -7.89 -9.60
C SER A 67 -7.95 -7.96 -8.13
N CYS A 68 -8.45 -8.99 -7.42
CA CYS A 68 -7.99 -9.37 -6.10
C CYS A 68 -7.55 -10.83 -6.11
N TRP A 69 -6.41 -11.11 -5.54
CA TRP A 69 -5.87 -12.44 -5.39
C TRP A 69 -5.83 -12.81 -3.91
N VAL A 70 -6.31 -14.00 -3.57
CA VAL A 70 -6.40 -14.46 -2.17
C VAL A 70 -5.56 -15.70 -1.98
N SER A 71 -4.79 -15.75 -0.89
CA SER A 71 -3.96 -16.88 -0.51
C SER A 71 -3.98 -17.13 0.99
N ASP A 72 -3.91 -18.40 1.39
CA ASP A 72 -3.73 -18.82 2.78
C ASP A 72 -2.25 -19.05 3.14
N ASP A 73 -1.39 -19.22 2.14
CA ASP A 73 -0.01 -19.69 2.29
C ASP A 73 1.03 -18.84 1.58
N PHE A 74 0.58 -17.77 0.89
CA PHE A 74 1.39 -16.89 0.04
C PHE A 74 2.02 -17.57 -1.20
N GLN A 75 1.62 -18.80 -1.51
CA GLN A 75 2.09 -19.58 -2.66
C GLN A 75 0.98 -19.84 -3.67
N ASN A 76 -0.17 -20.26 -3.16
CA ASN A 76 -1.33 -20.60 -3.96
C ASN A 76 -2.33 -19.44 -3.95
N TRP A 77 -2.51 -18.81 -5.10
CA TRP A 77 -3.35 -17.63 -5.23
C TRP A 77 -4.60 -17.92 -6.05
N THR A 78 -5.75 -17.52 -5.52
CA THR A 78 -7.04 -17.61 -6.19
C THR A 78 -7.52 -16.23 -6.60
N PHE A 79 -7.86 -16.09 -7.89
CA PHE A 79 -8.39 -14.86 -8.45
C PHE A 79 -9.85 -14.63 -8.04
N HIS A 80 -10.16 -13.37 -7.68
CA HIS A 80 -11.51 -12.91 -7.39
C HIS A 80 -11.79 -11.61 -8.12
N THR A 81 -12.97 -11.50 -8.72
CA THR A 81 -13.49 -10.26 -9.29
C THR A 81 -14.20 -9.47 -8.19
N LEU A 82 -13.87 -8.18 -8.08
CA LEU A 82 -14.55 -7.26 -7.16
C LEU A 82 -15.75 -6.60 -7.83
N ASN A 83 -16.78 -6.27 -7.05
CA ASN A 83 -17.93 -5.52 -7.54
C ASN A 83 -17.62 -4.03 -7.75
N TRP A 84 -16.57 -3.54 -7.12
CA TRP A 84 -16.00 -2.19 -7.20
C TRP A 84 -14.50 -2.27 -6.84
N PRO A 85 -13.60 -1.47 -7.41
CA PRO A 85 -13.85 -0.44 -8.41
C PRO A 85 -14.09 -1.05 -9.80
N THR A 86 -14.87 -0.34 -10.58
CA THR A 86 -15.03 -0.62 -12.02
C THR A 86 -14.96 0.69 -12.78
N LYS A 87 -14.55 0.65 -14.03
CA LYS A 87 -14.58 1.83 -14.90
C LYS A 87 -15.97 2.50 -14.90
N ALA A 88 -17.05 1.71 -14.97
CA ALA A 88 -18.41 2.23 -14.99
C ALA A 88 -18.79 2.97 -13.68
N ALA A 89 -18.23 2.56 -12.54
CA ALA A 89 -18.51 3.17 -11.24
C ALA A 89 -17.56 4.32 -10.88
N CYS A 90 -16.37 4.37 -11.51
CA CYS A 90 -15.30 5.32 -11.20
C CYS A 90 -14.97 6.20 -12.41
N THR A 91 -15.97 6.80 -13.06
CA THR A 91 -15.73 7.61 -14.25
C THR A 91 -16.38 8.97 -14.17
N THR A 92 -15.69 9.98 -14.69
CA THR A 92 -16.18 11.33 -14.95
C THR A 92 -15.97 11.66 -16.43
N PRO A 93 -16.45 12.79 -16.93
CA PRO A 93 -16.10 13.23 -18.27
C PRO A 93 -14.61 13.40 -18.54
N LEU A 94 -13.80 13.56 -17.48
CA LEU A 94 -12.33 13.72 -17.60
C LEU A 94 -11.59 12.37 -17.65
N SER A 95 -12.18 11.31 -17.11
CA SER A 95 -11.59 9.97 -17.07
C SER A 95 -12.30 8.95 -17.99
N GLU A 96 -13.25 9.37 -18.82
CA GLU A 96 -14.12 8.50 -19.64
C GLU A 96 -13.36 7.47 -20.49
N THR A 97 -12.17 7.79 -20.95
CA THR A 97 -11.35 6.87 -21.78
C THR A 97 -10.33 6.08 -20.98
N ASN A 98 -10.21 6.32 -19.67
CA ASN A 98 -9.23 5.69 -18.81
C ASN A 98 -9.74 4.38 -18.21
N LYS A 99 -8.94 3.78 -17.36
CA LYS A 99 -9.17 2.49 -16.72
C LYS A 99 -8.91 2.62 -15.23
N VAL A 100 -9.44 1.69 -14.42
CA VAL A 100 -9.12 1.63 -12.98
C VAL A 100 -7.77 0.95 -12.77
N TRP A 101 -6.92 1.55 -11.93
CA TRP A 101 -5.56 1.10 -11.67
C TRP A 101 -5.02 1.62 -10.34
N ALA A 102 -3.80 1.19 -9.97
CA ALA A 102 -3.06 1.62 -8.78
C ALA A 102 -3.91 1.61 -7.48
N PRO A 103 -4.32 0.42 -7.01
CA PRO A 103 -5.09 0.29 -5.79
C PRO A 103 -4.21 0.45 -4.55
N SER A 104 -4.76 1.08 -3.51
CA SER A 104 -4.25 1.01 -2.15
C SER A 104 -5.38 0.61 -1.21
N VAL A 105 -5.16 -0.40 -0.38
CA VAL A 105 -6.18 -0.88 0.56
C VAL A 105 -5.63 -0.86 1.98
N VAL A 106 -6.38 -0.25 2.88
CA VAL A 106 -6.05 -0.17 4.30
C VAL A 106 -7.25 -0.54 5.16
N GLN A 107 -7.00 -1.14 6.31
CA GLN A 107 -8.02 -1.38 7.33
C GLN A 107 -7.96 -0.31 8.43
N LYS A 108 -9.09 0.29 8.78
CA LYS A 108 -9.26 1.13 9.96
C LYS A 108 -10.48 0.67 10.75
N GLY A 109 -10.24 0.20 11.96
CA GLY A 109 -11.27 -0.46 12.76
C GLY A 109 -11.77 -1.74 12.10
N ASP A 110 -13.08 -1.82 11.89
CA ASP A 110 -13.76 -2.95 11.24
C ASP A 110 -14.05 -2.73 9.74
N THR A 111 -13.48 -1.68 9.17
CA THR A 111 -13.77 -1.25 7.78
C THR A 111 -12.50 -1.22 6.96
N PHE A 112 -12.59 -1.73 5.75
CA PHE A 112 -11.57 -1.62 4.71
C PHE A 112 -11.89 -0.42 3.83
N TYR A 113 -10.85 0.33 3.46
CA TYR A 113 -10.92 1.46 2.55
C TYR A 113 -9.97 1.19 1.39
N MET A 114 -10.44 1.43 0.20
CA MET A 114 -9.65 1.29 -1.03
C MET A 114 -9.61 2.63 -1.75
N TYR A 115 -8.41 3.04 -2.09
CA TYR A 115 -8.17 4.17 -2.98
C TYR A 115 -7.72 3.62 -4.32
N VAL A 116 -8.25 4.16 -5.40
CA VAL A 116 -7.94 3.69 -6.74
C VAL A 116 -7.90 4.88 -7.69
N SER A 117 -7.02 4.81 -8.68
CA SER A 117 -6.91 5.81 -9.72
C SER A 117 -7.82 5.46 -10.92
N ASP A 118 -8.44 6.48 -11.53
CA ASP A 118 -9.01 6.41 -12.87
C ASP A 118 -8.64 7.71 -13.60
N GLY A 119 -7.80 7.60 -14.62
CA GLY A 119 -7.15 8.77 -15.21
C GLY A 119 -6.31 9.54 -14.21
N SER A 120 -6.58 10.84 -14.05
CA SER A 120 -5.95 11.71 -13.06
C SER A 120 -6.95 12.07 -11.95
N GLU A 121 -7.60 11.05 -11.41
CA GLU A 121 -8.60 11.13 -10.33
C GLU A 121 -8.33 10.03 -9.31
N VAL A 122 -8.63 10.29 -8.04
CA VAL A 122 -8.60 9.27 -6.98
C VAL A 122 -10.01 9.04 -6.46
N TRP A 123 -10.44 7.79 -6.46
CA TRP A 123 -11.71 7.33 -5.96
C TRP A 123 -11.53 6.58 -4.64
N CYS A 124 -12.51 6.65 -3.75
CA CYS A 124 -12.47 5.97 -2.46
C CYS A 124 -13.67 5.03 -2.31
N GLY A 125 -13.38 3.76 -2.01
CA GLY A 125 -14.40 2.76 -1.66
C GLY A 125 -14.24 2.27 -0.23
N LYS A 126 -15.31 1.68 0.31
CA LYS A 126 -15.31 1.05 1.63
C LYS A 126 -16.02 -0.29 1.61
N ALA A 127 -15.60 -1.20 2.50
CA ALA A 127 -16.21 -2.50 2.67
C ALA A 127 -16.00 -3.04 4.09
N LYS A 128 -16.80 -4.03 4.51
CA LYS A 128 -16.60 -4.75 5.78
C LYS A 128 -15.76 -6.02 5.62
N HIS A 129 -15.47 -6.41 4.40
CA HIS A 129 -14.62 -7.56 4.09
C HIS A 129 -13.72 -7.25 2.89
N PRO A 130 -12.47 -7.76 2.83
CA PRO A 130 -11.55 -7.47 1.72
C PRO A 130 -12.09 -7.78 0.31
N LEU A 131 -12.95 -8.80 0.17
CA LEU A 131 -13.62 -9.09 -1.10
C LEU A 131 -14.91 -8.29 -1.33
N GLY A 132 -15.27 -7.41 -0.40
CA GLY A 132 -16.50 -6.63 -0.49
C GLY A 132 -17.74 -7.31 0.15
N PRO A 133 -18.97 -6.90 -0.21
CA PRO A 133 -19.23 -5.92 -1.28
C PRO A 133 -18.64 -4.55 -0.96
N TRP A 134 -17.98 -3.96 -1.94
CA TRP A 134 -17.42 -2.62 -1.87
C TRP A 134 -18.49 -1.60 -2.28
N GLU A 135 -18.50 -0.46 -1.59
CA GLU A 135 -19.34 0.68 -1.89
C GLU A 135 -18.44 1.89 -2.18
N ASN A 136 -18.78 2.69 -3.20
CA ASN A 136 -18.15 3.99 -3.38
C ASN A 136 -18.48 4.88 -2.19
N ALA A 137 -17.47 5.36 -1.46
CA ALA A 137 -17.66 6.12 -0.22
C ALA A 137 -18.31 7.48 -0.44
N LEU A 138 -18.18 8.04 -1.63
CA LEU A 138 -18.67 9.38 -2.02
C LEU A 138 -19.77 9.32 -3.12
N GLY A 139 -20.42 8.17 -3.27
CA GLY A 139 -21.40 7.97 -4.33
C GLY A 139 -20.73 8.01 -5.71
N ASN A 140 -21.19 8.86 -6.62
CA ASN A 140 -20.65 8.95 -7.99
C ASN A 140 -19.60 10.08 -8.12
N GLN A 141 -18.80 10.33 -7.10
CA GLN A 141 -17.79 11.38 -7.11
C GLN A 141 -16.42 10.85 -6.71
N PRO A 142 -15.35 11.27 -7.39
CA PRO A 142 -14.00 11.01 -6.93
C PRO A 142 -13.69 11.78 -5.64
N MET A 143 -12.84 11.23 -4.80
CA MET A 143 -12.33 11.89 -3.61
C MET A 143 -11.38 13.05 -3.98
N ILE A 144 -10.55 12.83 -4.99
CA ILE A 144 -9.72 13.87 -5.58
C ILE A 144 -10.12 13.98 -7.05
N PRO A 145 -10.85 15.04 -7.41
CA PRO A 145 -11.36 15.20 -8.77
C PRO A 145 -10.24 15.53 -9.76
N GLY A 146 -10.45 15.16 -11.00
CA GLY A 146 -9.60 15.55 -12.13
C GLY A 146 -9.63 17.07 -12.34
N ASP A 147 -8.50 17.60 -12.82
CA ASP A 147 -8.34 19.01 -13.16
C ASP A 147 -7.30 19.13 -14.27
N THR A 148 -7.73 19.56 -15.45
CA THR A 148 -6.87 19.68 -16.64
C THR A 148 -5.83 20.80 -16.53
N THR A 149 -5.96 21.68 -15.53
CA THR A 149 -5.00 22.76 -15.28
C THR A 149 -3.90 22.36 -14.29
N ARG A 150 -4.03 21.16 -13.68
CA ARG A 150 -3.11 20.68 -12.68
C ARG A 150 -1.77 20.30 -13.31
N TYR A 151 -0.68 20.76 -12.70
CA TYR A 151 0.68 20.56 -13.21
C TYR A 151 1.29 19.20 -12.85
N TYR A 152 0.60 18.41 -12.02
CA TYR A 152 1.00 17.06 -11.61
C TYR A 152 -0.11 16.05 -11.87
N HIS A 153 0.24 14.77 -11.91
CA HIS A 153 -0.69 13.67 -12.12
C HIS A 153 -1.27 13.20 -10.78
N VAL A 154 -2.59 13.12 -10.65
CA VAL A 154 -3.31 12.69 -9.44
C VAL A 154 -3.55 11.20 -9.51
N ILE A 155 -2.57 10.44 -9.07
CA ILE A 155 -2.61 8.97 -9.04
C ILE A 155 -1.89 8.43 -7.80
N ASP A 156 -1.89 7.12 -7.64
CA ASP A 156 -1.11 6.36 -6.67
C ASP A 156 -1.39 6.80 -5.23
N ALA A 157 -2.67 6.94 -4.90
CA ALA A 157 -3.05 7.34 -3.55
C ALA A 157 -2.83 6.20 -2.57
N GLU A 158 -2.03 6.44 -1.54
CA GLU A 158 -1.70 5.48 -0.48
C GLU A 158 -2.12 6.02 0.88
N ALA A 159 -2.91 5.24 1.63
CA ALA A 159 -3.35 5.62 2.95
C ALA A 159 -2.46 5.03 4.03
N PHE A 160 -2.11 5.86 5.02
CA PHE A 160 -1.37 5.46 6.21
C PHE A 160 -2.21 5.73 7.46
N VAL A 161 -2.39 4.70 8.29
CA VAL A 161 -3.02 4.81 9.61
C VAL A 161 -1.91 4.78 10.66
N ASP A 162 -1.73 5.89 11.36
CA ASP A 162 -0.72 6.04 12.38
C ASP A 162 -1.12 5.37 13.69
N ASP A 163 -0.17 5.09 14.56
CA ASP A 163 -0.36 4.48 15.88
C ASP A 163 -1.11 5.40 16.88
N ASP A 164 -1.19 6.70 16.61
CA ASP A 164 -2.03 7.65 17.35
C ASP A 164 -3.51 7.68 16.89
N GLY A 165 -3.86 6.85 15.89
CA GLY A 165 -5.20 6.72 15.33
C GLY A 165 -5.53 7.72 14.22
N LYS A 166 -4.66 8.69 13.94
CA LYS A 166 -4.81 9.56 12.78
C LYS A 166 -4.54 8.82 11.49
N SER A 167 -5.08 9.33 10.42
CA SER A 167 -4.88 8.76 9.09
C SER A 167 -4.48 9.83 8.10
N TYR A 168 -3.64 9.45 7.16
CA TYR A 168 -3.08 10.34 6.14
C TYR A 168 -3.23 9.68 4.78
N LEU A 169 -3.41 10.51 3.75
CA LEU A 169 -3.35 10.08 2.36
C LEU A 169 -2.17 10.77 1.69
N TYR A 170 -1.37 9.99 0.96
CA TYR A 170 -0.29 10.46 0.11
C TYR A 170 -0.64 10.14 -1.33
N TRP A 171 -0.34 11.02 -2.29
CA TRP A 171 -0.65 10.79 -3.70
C TRP A 171 0.18 11.68 -4.61
N GLY A 172 0.20 11.36 -5.87
CA GLY A 172 0.69 12.21 -6.92
C GLY A 172 1.89 11.67 -7.66
N SER A 173 2.05 12.10 -8.87
CA SER A 173 3.13 11.75 -9.80
C SER A 173 3.47 12.95 -10.69
N GLY A 174 4.39 12.75 -11.62
CA GLY A 174 4.70 13.68 -12.68
C GLY A 174 4.06 13.30 -14.01
N TRP A 175 4.30 14.11 -15.02
CA TRP A 175 3.92 13.81 -16.40
C TRP A 175 5.14 13.35 -17.20
N ASN A 176 4.96 12.32 -18.05
CA ASN A 176 6.02 11.82 -18.93
C ASN A 176 7.31 11.42 -18.18
N TRP A 177 7.15 10.79 -17.01
CA TRP A 177 8.25 10.34 -16.12
C TRP A 177 9.20 11.46 -15.67
N THR A 178 8.69 12.67 -15.56
CA THR A 178 9.44 13.82 -15.06
C THR A 178 8.63 14.62 -14.05
N ASN A 179 9.32 15.38 -13.20
CA ASN A 179 8.72 16.32 -12.27
C ASN A 179 7.63 15.67 -11.40
N GLY A 180 7.99 14.62 -10.69
CA GLY A 180 7.09 13.98 -9.72
C GLY A 180 6.74 14.91 -8.57
N HIS A 181 5.49 14.90 -8.14
CA HIS A 181 4.96 15.68 -7.04
C HIS A 181 4.22 14.76 -6.07
N CYS A 182 4.59 14.82 -4.80
CA CYS A 182 3.92 14.09 -3.72
C CYS A 182 3.14 15.07 -2.85
N PHE A 183 1.86 14.83 -2.70
CA PHE A 183 0.99 15.57 -1.78
C PHE A 183 0.58 14.70 -0.62
N ALA A 184 0.30 15.33 0.53
CA ALA A 184 -0.22 14.66 1.71
C ALA A 184 -1.33 15.50 2.36
N ALA A 185 -2.29 14.81 2.97
CA ALA A 185 -3.30 15.43 3.82
C ALA A 185 -3.72 14.47 4.94
N GLU A 186 -4.06 15.01 6.11
CA GLU A 186 -4.73 14.24 7.16
C GLU A 186 -6.17 13.96 6.74
N LEU A 187 -6.61 12.72 6.91
CA LEU A 187 -7.96 12.28 6.65
C LEU A 187 -8.87 12.49 7.87
N ASN A 188 -10.14 12.73 7.64
CA ASN A 188 -11.16 12.57 8.67
C ASN A 188 -11.36 11.08 9.02
N ASP A 189 -12.10 10.80 10.08
CA ASP A 189 -12.34 9.43 10.54
C ASP A 189 -13.13 8.58 9.53
N ASP A 190 -13.85 9.23 8.61
CA ASP A 190 -14.57 8.59 7.51
C ASP A 190 -13.65 8.05 6.40
N MET A 191 -12.34 8.38 6.44
CA MET A 191 -11.32 7.99 5.47
C MET A 191 -11.59 8.43 4.02
N SER A 192 -12.65 9.18 3.78
CA SER A 192 -13.09 9.61 2.45
C SER A 192 -13.14 11.14 2.27
N SER A 193 -12.70 11.87 3.29
CA SER A 193 -12.59 13.33 3.25
C SER A 193 -11.33 13.83 3.97
N PHE A 194 -10.87 15.02 3.59
CA PHE A 194 -9.68 15.62 4.17
C PHE A 194 -10.00 16.45 5.40
N ARG A 195 -9.24 16.23 6.48
CA ARG A 195 -9.23 17.07 7.68
C ARG A 195 -8.40 18.33 7.49
N THR A 196 -7.27 18.22 6.78
CA THR A 196 -6.37 19.32 6.46
C THR A 196 -6.39 19.62 4.97
N LYS A 197 -5.94 20.81 4.59
CA LYS A 197 -5.66 21.10 3.18
C LYS A 197 -4.45 20.25 2.75
N PRO A 198 -4.46 19.73 1.51
CA PRO A 198 -3.30 19.10 0.94
C PRO A 198 -2.07 20.00 0.94
N VAL A 199 -0.92 19.43 1.30
CA VAL A 199 0.38 20.08 1.25
C VAL A 199 1.33 19.25 0.41
N GLU A 200 2.22 19.88 -0.31
CA GLU A 200 3.25 19.21 -1.08
C GLU A 200 4.38 18.77 -0.13
N VAL A 201 4.76 17.49 -0.21
CA VAL A 201 5.78 16.86 0.64
C VAL A 201 6.85 16.14 -0.19
N THR A 202 6.99 16.47 -1.44
CA THR A 202 7.85 15.82 -2.44
C THR A 202 9.29 15.69 -1.95
N PRO A 203 9.80 14.47 -1.71
CA PRO A 203 11.22 14.28 -1.42
C PRO A 203 12.07 14.37 -2.69
N THR A 204 13.38 14.46 -2.51
CA THR A 204 14.34 14.43 -3.63
C THR A 204 14.16 13.15 -4.45
N ARG A 205 14.19 13.29 -5.78
CA ARG A 205 14.07 12.17 -6.73
C ARG A 205 12.75 11.40 -6.70
N TYR A 206 11.71 11.96 -6.10
CA TYR A 206 10.38 11.39 -6.14
C TYR A 206 9.82 11.45 -7.56
N PHE A 207 9.23 10.34 -8.00
CA PHE A 207 8.41 10.36 -9.20
C PHE A 207 6.96 9.99 -8.88
N GLU A 208 6.70 8.83 -8.22
CA GLU A 208 5.35 8.36 -7.92
C GLU A 208 5.33 7.27 -6.83
N ALA A 209 4.15 6.64 -6.61
CA ALA A 209 3.96 5.49 -5.73
C ALA A 209 4.44 5.73 -4.30
N PRO A 210 3.93 6.75 -3.59
CA PRO A 210 4.30 6.99 -2.21
C PRO A 210 3.76 5.88 -1.30
N LEU A 211 4.57 5.41 -0.37
CA LEU A 211 4.14 4.50 0.71
C LEU A 211 4.76 4.99 2.02
N MET A 212 3.94 5.19 3.04
CA MET A 212 4.39 5.64 4.35
C MET A 212 4.51 4.49 5.33
N VAL A 213 5.66 4.41 6.02
CA VAL A 213 5.90 3.49 7.14
C VAL A 213 6.41 4.29 8.33
N LYS A 214 5.93 3.95 9.54
CA LYS A 214 6.47 4.48 10.78
C LYS A 214 7.28 3.42 11.51
N HIS A 215 8.50 3.75 11.89
CA HIS A 215 9.35 2.87 12.67
C HIS A 215 10.19 3.68 13.67
N ASN A 216 10.21 3.26 14.94
CA ASN A 216 10.95 3.94 16.02
C ASN A 216 10.70 5.45 16.09
N GLY A 217 9.44 5.87 15.90
CA GLY A 217 9.04 7.28 15.98
C GLY A 217 9.45 8.14 14.78
N LYS A 218 10.02 7.54 13.74
CA LYS A 218 10.36 8.19 12.47
C LYS A 218 9.41 7.75 11.37
N TYR A 219 9.21 8.62 10.39
CA TYR A 219 8.36 8.41 9.22
C TYR A 219 9.24 8.18 7.99
N TYR A 220 9.05 7.04 7.35
CA TYR A 220 9.79 6.62 6.17
C TYR A 220 8.84 6.70 4.98
N LEU A 221 8.99 7.73 4.18
CA LEU A 221 8.29 7.83 2.91
C LEU A 221 9.10 7.09 1.87
N THR A 222 8.62 5.94 1.44
CA THR A 222 9.18 5.16 0.34
C THR A 222 8.43 5.49 -0.94
N TYR A 223 9.10 5.45 -2.09
CA TYR A 223 8.54 5.90 -3.37
C TYR A 223 9.33 5.36 -4.55
N SER A 224 8.78 5.53 -5.74
CA SER A 224 9.46 5.16 -6.97
C SER A 224 10.10 6.37 -7.67
N GLU A 225 11.26 6.12 -8.28
CA GLU A 225 11.96 7.03 -9.21
C GLU A 225 12.17 6.31 -10.54
N GLY A 226 12.40 7.07 -11.61
CA GLY A 226 12.71 6.56 -12.94
C GLY A 226 11.47 6.36 -13.80
N LYS A 227 11.61 5.56 -14.84
CA LYS A 227 10.55 5.34 -15.82
C LYS A 227 9.97 3.95 -15.69
N THR A 228 8.68 3.85 -15.51
CA THR A 228 7.96 2.57 -15.42
C THR A 228 8.13 1.65 -16.62
N ILE A 229 8.61 2.16 -17.74
CA ILE A 229 8.77 1.45 -19.01
C ILE A 229 10.18 0.95 -19.27
N ASP A 230 11.15 1.23 -18.39
CA ASP A 230 12.54 0.82 -18.56
C ASP A 230 13.22 0.44 -17.23
N GLU A 231 14.51 0.10 -17.29
CA GLU A 231 15.29 -0.39 -16.16
C GLU A 231 15.67 0.69 -15.13
N THR A 232 15.33 1.96 -15.39
CA THR A 232 15.62 3.06 -14.46
C THR A 232 14.63 3.15 -13.31
N TYR A 233 13.50 2.42 -13.40
CA TYR A 233 12.52 2.40 -12.32
C TYR A 233 13.08 1.67 -11.10
N GLU A 234 13.00 2.32 -9.94
CA GLU A 234 13.59 1.83 -8.69
C GLU A 234 12.85 2.36 -7.48
N VAL A 235 13.01 1.72 -6.32
CA VAL A 235 12.42 2.15 -5.06
C VAL A 235 13.44 2.90 -4.21
N ARG A 236 13.06 4.09 -3.77
CA ARG A 236 13.81 4.96 -2.88
C ARG A 236 13.07 5.22 -1.58
N TYR A 237 13.73 5.88 -0.63
CA TYR A 237 13.06 6.36 0.57
C TYR A 237 13.74 7.61 1.15
N ALA A 238 12.93 8.38 1.87
CA ALA A 238 13.33 9.53 2.63
C ALA A 238 12.72 9.47 4.03
N VAL A 239 13.36 10.11 5.00
CA VAL A 239 13.00 10.02 6.44
C VAL A 239 12.63 11.39 6.95
N GLY A 240 11.55 11.46 7.74
CA GLY A 240 11.06 12.65 8.41
C GLY A 240 10.71 12.40 9.89
N ASP A 241 10.46 13.49 10.61
CA ASP A 241 10.07 13.46 12.02
C ASP A 241 8.56 13.50 12.24
N ASN A 242 7.81 13.77 11.18
CA ASN A 242 6.34 13.79 11.20
C ASN A 242 5.80 13.41 9.83
N PRO A 243 4.48 13.09 9.72
CA PRO A 243 3.88 12.61 8.47
C PRO A 243 3.88 13.62 7.30
N PHE A 244 4.13 14.88 7.59
CA PHE A 244 4.24 15.92 6.54
C PHE A 244 5.68 16.30 6.22
N GLY A 245 6.67 15.58 6.77
CA GLY A 245 8.08 15.88 6.57
C GLY A 245 8.57 17.13 7.33
N PRO A 246 9.61 17.81 6.86
CA PRO A 246 10.32 17.53 5.61
C PRO A 246 11.00 16.16 5.62
N PHE A 247 11.07 15.55 4.44
CA PHE A 247 11.70 14.23 4.25
C PHE A 247 13.08 14.40 3.62
N ALA A 248 14.10 13.84 4.27
CA ALA A 248 15.46 13.80 3.76
C ALA A 248 15.77 12.41 3.18
N GLU A 249 16.26 12.37 1.94
CA GLU A 249 16.65 11.11 1.31
C GLU A 249 17.74 10.40 2.13
N ALA A 250 17.60 9.10 2.35
CA ALA A 250 18.54 8.31 3.10
C ALA A 250 19.77 7.93 2.24
N GLY A 251 20.93 7.88 2.90
CA GLY A 251 22.21 7.66 2.21
C GLY A 251 22.40 6.27 1.58
N ASN A 252 21.56 5.30 1.95
CA ASN A 252 21.52 3.95 1.36
C ASN A 252 20.34 3.75 0.37
N SER A 253 19.70 4.83 -0.05
CA SER A 253 18.73 4.83 -1.15
C SER A 253 19.46 4.78 -2.52
N PRO A 254 18.97 4.01 -3.52
CA PRO A 254 17.74 3.21 -3.56
C PRO A 254 17.84 1.89 -2.80
N ILE A 255 16.69 1.40 -2.29
CA ILE A 255 16.61 0.12 -1.57
C ILE A 255 16.25 -1.07 -2.46
N LEU A 256 15.66 -0.81 -3.63
CA LEU A 256 15.37 -1.79 -4.65
C LEU A 256 15.65 -1.18 -6.02
N LYS A 257 16.43 -1.85 -6.84
CA LYS A 257 16.82 -1.42 -8.18
C LYS A 257 17.10 -2.62 -9.09
N VAL A 258 17.44 -2.35 -10.33
CA VAL A 258 17.86 -3.37 -11.30
C VAL A 258 18.91 -4.30 -10.71
N ASN A 259 18.71 -5.62 -10.93
CA ASN A 259 19.64 -6.66 -10.50
C ASN A 259 19.63 -7.80 -11.53
N ASP A 260 20.67 -7.85 -12.37
CA ASP A 260 20.79 -8.83 -13.45
C ASP A 260 20.86 -10.27 -12.94
N SER A 261 21.55 -10.52 -11.82
CA SER A 261 21.71 -11.87 -11.27
C SER A 261 20.38 -12.44 -10.76
N LEU A 262 19.49 -11.61 -10.27
CA LEU A 262 18.14 -11.97 -9.83
C LEU A 262 17.08 -11.75 -10.91
N ARG A 263 17.48 -11.28 -12.10
CA ARG A 263 16.57 -10.92 -13.20
C ARG A 263 15.47 -9.94 -12.76
N VAL A 264 15.85 -8.95 -11.97
CA VAL A 264 14.96 -7.86 -11.53
C VAL A 264 15.25 -6.64 -12.39
N TYR A 265 14.27 -6.19 -13.17
CA TYR A 265 14.39 -5.06 -14.09
C TYR A 265 13.23 -4.10 -13.85
N GLY A 266 13.53 -2.81 -13.68
CA GLY A 266 12.55 -1.77 -13.44
C GLY A 266 11.59 -2.06 -12.27
N PRO A 267 12.10 -2.44 -11.08
CA PRO A 267 11.23 -2.74 -9.95
C PRO A 267 10.71 -1.46 -9.31
N GLY A 268 9.42 -1.42 -9.01
CA GLY A 268 8.83 -0.27 -8.34
C GLY A 268 7.39 -0.47 -7.93
N HIS A 269 6.73 0.61 -7.54
CA HIS A 269 5.38 0.69 -7.02
C HIS A 269 5.08 -0.49 -6.08
N HIS A 270 5.69 -0.41 -4.92
CA HIS A 270 5.78 -1.51 -3.96
C HIS A 270 4.80 -1.32 -2.80
N THR A 271 4.55 -2.40 -2.08
CA THR A 271 3.97 -2.38 -0.73
C THR A 271 4.84 -3.16 0.24
N LEU A 272 4.75 -2.82 1.52
CA LEU A 272 5.49 -3.46 2.61
C LEU A 272 4.50 -4.12 3.57
N PHE A 273 4.85 -5.30 4.07
CA PHE A 273 4.07 -5.99 5.09
C PHE A 273 4.95 -6.87 5.98
N SER A 274 4.47 -7.13 7.20
CA SER A 274 5.15 -8.03 8.14
C SER A 274 4.34 -9.31 8.32
N TYR A 275 5.02 -10.45 8.33
CA TYR A 275 4.40 -11.74 8.60
C TYR A 275 5.40 -12.70 9.23
N GLY A 276 4.97 -13.41 10.28
CA GLY A 276 5.84 -14.39 10.96
C GLY A 276 7.08 -13.80 11.65
N GLY A 277 7.10 -12.48 11.89
CA GLY A 277 8.25 -11.76 12.47
C GLY A 277 9.28 -11.29 11.45
N GLU A 278 9.00 -11.46 10.17
CA GLU A 278 9.82 -11.01 9.04
C GLU A 278 9.09 -9.92 8.26
N ASP A 279 9.85 -9.01 7.64
CA ASP A 279 9.33 -7.96 6.79
C ASP A 279 9.53 -8.31 5.31
N TYR A 280 8.51 -8.03 4.52
CA TYR A 280 8.47 -8.37 3.10
C TYR A 280 8.12 -7.15 2.26
N MET A 281 8.65 -7.13 1.04
CA MET A 281 8.31 -6.15 0.01
C MET A 281 7.69 -6.85 -1.19
N LEU A 282 6.48 -6.42 -1.58
CA LEU A 282 5.89 -6.75 -2.86
C LEU A 282 6.13 -5.60 -3.84
N TYR A 283 6.44 -5.90 -5.07
CA TYR A 283 6.69 -4.90 -6.11
C TYR A 283 6.39 -5.48 -7.49
N HIS A 284 6.11 -4.63 -8.46
CA HIS A 284 6.12 -5.07 -9.83
C HIS A 284 7.51 -4.92 -10.46
N ARG A 285 7.77 -5.69 -11.50
CA ARG A 285 9.00 -5.61 -12.30
C ARG A 285 8.71 -5.99 -13.74
N HIS A 286 9.55 -5.49 -14.64
CA HIS A 286 9.66 -6.06 -15.97
C HIS A 286 10.36 -7.43 -15.83
N ARG A 287 10.11 -8.38 -16.55
CA ARG A 287 10.72 -9.74 -16.63
C ARG A 287 11.55 -10.24 -15.43
#